data_229f6012663822624c17303243ee56c9
#
_entry.id   229f6012663822624c17303243ee56c9
#
_cell.length_a   1.000
_cell.length_b   1.000
_cell.length_c   1.000
_cell.angle_alpha   90.00
_cell.angle_beta   90.00
_cell.angle_gamma   90.00
#
_symmetry.space_group_name_H-M   'P 1'
#
loop_
_entity.id
_entity.type
_entity.pdbx_description
1 polymer ?
#
loop_
_entity_poly.entity_id
_entity_poly.type
_entity_poly.pdbx_seq_one_letter_code
_entity_poly.pdbx_strand_id
1 'polypeptide(L)'
;KDLATDNKDGVDNTGIYGDGTTTKSSTKSTNQIVFIGDSRTVGLSEVNSSSSNIFQCKVSMGYDWRTGTTFPEVVGYAKSENSTSFVILMGVNDLYNKDNYIKAINNKAKEWTSKGAQVFFASVGPVDNDPYATDSDITAFNSALKNGLSSDVTFIDLYAELKSNGYKTADGLHYTTETDKRILKFLEEQIKSGRNQYTYFKFVWS
;
A
#
# COMPACT_ATOMS: atom_id res chain seq x y z
N LYS A 1 -29.29 25.47 -26.30
CA LYS A 1 -29.71 24.18 -25.66
C LYS A 1 -28.46 23.48 -25.27
N ASP A 2 -28.02 23.78 -24.07
CA ASP A 2 -26.78 23.21 -23.50
C ASP A 2 -27.09 21.89 -22.82
N LEU A 3 -26.40 20.87 -23.28
CA LEU A 3 -26.37 19.55 -22.62
C LEU A 3 -25.23 19.62 -21.61
N ALA A 4 -25.59 19.78 -20.36
CA ALA A 4 -24.66 19.57 -19.25
C ALA A 4 -24.29 18.11 -19.18
N THR A 5 -23.02 17.80 -19.43
CA THR A 5 -22.43 16.51 -19.14
C THR A 5 -22.05 16.48 -17.67
N ASP A 6 -22.76 15.69 -16.89
CA ASP A 6 -22.42 15.36 -15.50
C ASP A 6 -21.10 14.58 -15.50
N ASN A 7 -20.01 15.26 -15.22
CA ASN A 7 -18.77 14.65 -14.79
C ASN A 7 -18.90 14.30 -13.29
N LYS A 8 -19.24 13.06 -13.03
CA LYS A 8 -18.96 12.45 -11.71
C LYS A 8 -17.49 12.07 -11.68
N ASP A 9 -16.65 13.05 -11.51
CA ASP A 9 -15.25 12.83 -11.18
C ASP A 9 -15.17 12.21 -9.79
N GLY A 10 -14.47 11.06 -9.74
CA GLY A 10 -14.25 10.31 -8.54
C GLY A 10 -13.65 11.19 -7.44
N VAL A 11 -14.09 10.96 -6.23
CA VAL A 11 -13.61 11.63 -5.03
C VAL A 11 -12.09 11.50 -4.97
N ASP A 12 -11.39 12.58 -5.29
CA ASP A 12 -9.96 12.72 -5.12
C ASP A 12 -9.68 12.82 -3.61
N ASN A 13 -9.47 11.67 -2.98
CA ASN A 13 -9.07 11.59 -1.59
C ASN A 13 -7.54 11.75 -1.48
N THR A 14 -6.98 12.65 -2.29
CA THR A 14 -5.62 13.16 -2.14
C THR A 14 -5.59 14.14 -0.96
N GLY A 15 -5.91 13.65 0.23
CA GLY A 15 -5.63 14.39 1.44
C GLY A 15 -4.14 14.64 1.55
N ILE A 16 -3.76 15.92 1.33
CA ILE A 16 -2.50 16.57 1.68
C ILE A 16 -1.59 16.91 0.49
N TYR A 17 -2.05 17.83 -0.35
CA TYR A 17 -1.22 18.92 -0.81
C TYR A 17 -1.76 20.20 -0.13
N GLY A 18 -1.40 20.44 1.12
CA GLY A 18 -1.76 21.61 1.89
C GLY A 18 -0.52 22.37 2.32
N ASP A 19 -0.43 23.58 1.86
CA ASP A 19 0.43 24.65 2.35
C ASP A 19 0.41 24.70 3.89
N GLY A 20 1.61 24.90 4.45
CA GLY A 20 1.85 24.80 5.87
C GLY A 20 1.07 25.79 6.72
N THR A 21 0.21 25.30 7.56
CA THR A 21 -0.17 25.96 8.81
C THR A 21 0.03 25.00 9.97
N THR A 22 1.08 25.29 10.74
CA THR A 22 1.41 24.63 12.00
C THR A 22 0.33 24.90 13.04
N THR A 23 -0.49 23.90 13.33
CA THR A 23 -1.16 23.82 14.63
C THR A 23 -0.44 22.77 15.46
N LYS A 24 0.28 23.23 16.50
CA LYS A 24 0.78 22.37 17.56
C LYS A 24 -0.41 21.73 18.27
N SER A 25 -0.62 20.44 18.06
CA SER A 25 -1.54 19.62 18.83
C SER A 25 -0.73 18.54 19.55
N SER A 26 -1.00 18.42 20.83
CA SER A 26 -0.43 17.48 21.79
C SER A 26 -0.26 16.07 21.24
N THR A 27 0.94 15.54 21.37
CA THR A 27 1.39 14.21 20.99
C THR A 27 0.62 13.09 21.68
N LYS A 28 -0.48 12.67 21.11
CA LYS A 28 -0.94 11.30 21.25
C LYS A 28 -0.26 10.52 20.14
N SER A 29 0.65 9.60 20.50
CA SER A 29 1.23 8.64 19.55
C SER A 29 0.09 7.84 18.91
N THR A 30 -0.41 8.32 17.79
CA THR A 30 -1.39 7.59 17.00
C THR A 30 -0.59 6.60 16.16
N ASN A 31 -0.82 5.31 16.37
CA ASN A 31 -0.28 4.23 15.54
C ASN A 31 -0.84 4.35 14.11
N GLN A 32 -0.27 5.28 13.34
CA GLN A 32 -0.72 5.61 12.00
C GLN A 32 -0.29 4.54 11.01
N ILE A 33 -1.16 4.16 10.10
CA ILE A 33 -0.85 3.28 8.97
C ILE A 33 -0.99 4.09 7.69
N VAL A 34 0.07 4.13 6.90
CA VAL A 34 0.10 4.78 5.58
C VAL A 34 0.10 3.69 4.51
N PHE A 35 -1.01 3.57 3.79
CA PHE A 35 -1.15 2.67 2.65
C PHE A 35 -0.71 3.40 1.38
N ILE A 36 0.22 2.80 0.65
CA ILE A 36 0.75 3.34 -0.61
C ILE A 36 0.43 2.35 -1.71
N GLY A 37 -0.29 2.79 -2.76
CA GLY A 37 -0.65 1.82 -3.78
C GLY A 37 -1.40 2.36 -4.99
N ASP A 38 -1.78 1.43 -5.85
CA ASP A 38 -2.51 1.65 -7.09
C ASP A 38 -4.04 1.65 -6.91
N SER A 39 -4.79 1.38 -7.98
CA SER A 39 -6.27 1.35 -7.95
C SER A 39 -6.86 0.34 -6.97
N ARG A 40 -6.18 -0.76 -6.68
CA ARG A 40 -6.62 -1.72 -5.66
C ARG A 40 -6.54 -1.11 -4.26
N THR A 41 -5.55 -0.27 -4.01
CA THR A 41 -5.44 0.48 -2.74
C THR A 41 -6.49 1.60 -2.66
N VAL A 42 -6.90 2.17 -3.79
CA VAL A 42 -8.08 3.06 -3.85
C VAL A 42 -9.32 2.32 -3.34
N GLY A 43 -9.57 1.09 -3.80
CA GLY A 43 -10.68 0.26 -3.30
C GLY A 43 -10.63 0.06 -1.77
N LEU A 44 -9.44 -0.16 -1.20
CA LEU A 44 -9.28 -0.22 0.26
C LEU A 44 -9.62 1.10 0.95
N SER A 45 -9.29 2.24 0.34
CA SER A 45 -9.62 3.55 0.90
C SER A 45 -11.12 3.82 0.98
N GLU A 46 -11.88 3.31 0.01
CA GLU A 46 -13.34 3.45 -0.05
C GLU A 46 -14.07 2.66 1.04
N VAL A 47 -13.47 1.58 1.52
CA VAL A 47 -14.06 0.75 2.60
C VAL A 47 -13.48 1.07 3.97
N ASN A 48 -12.54 1.99 4.06
CA ASN A 48 -11.89 2.35 5.30
C ASN A 48 -12.80 3.15 6.24
N SER A 49 -12.83 2.76 7.51
CA SER A 49 -13.56 3.48 8.56
C SER A 49 -12.64 4.03 9.66
N SER A 50 -11.33 3.76 9.57
CA SER A 50 -10.36 4.17 10.59
C SER A 50 -9.76 5.54 10.27
N SER A 51 -9.86 6.50 11.18
CA SER A 51 -9.22 7.82 11.05
C SER A 51 -7.68 7.79 11.20
N SER A 52 -7.11 6.66 11.65
CA SER A 52 -5.66 6.47 11.77
C SER A 52 -5.01 5.95 10.48
N ASN A 53 -5.79 5.55 9.49
CA ASN A 53 -5.30 5.09 8.20
C ASN A 53 -5.22 6.25 7.21
N ILE A 54 -4.09 6.37 6.56
CA ILE A 54 -3.84 7.34 5.48
C ILE A 54 -3.61 6.56 4.20
N PHE A 55 -4.23 7.00 3.11
CA PHE A 55 -4.09 6.37 1.80
C PHE A 55 -3.40 7.33 0.84
N GLN A 56 -2.24 6.92 0.34
CA GLN A 56 -1.49 7.55 -0.73
C GLN A 56 -1.58 6.64 -1.95
N CYS A 57 -2.68 6.73 -2.67
CA CYS A 57 -3.00 5.82 -3.74
C CYS A 57 -3.61 6.55 -4.94
N LYS A 58 -3.45 5.99 -6.12
CA LYS A 58 -4.00 6.52 -7.36
C LYS A 58 -4.31 5.42 -8.34
N VAL A 59 -5.43 5.57 -9.05
CA VAL A 59 -5.81 4.68 -10.16
C VAL A 59 -4.67 4.62 -11.18
N SER A 60 -4.36 3.41 -11.63
CA SER A 60 -3.33 3.12 -12.62
C SER A 60 -1.90 3.52 -12.23
N MET A 61 -1.59 3.71 -10.97
CA MET A 61 -0.24 3.99 -10.50
C MET A 61 0.67 2.78 -10.71
N GLY A 62 1.84 2.99 -11.28
CA GLY A 62 2.91 2.01 -11.48
C GLY A 62 4.27 2.63 -11.19
N TYR A 63 5.34 1.88 -11.40
CA TYR A 63 6.70 2.37 -11.22
C TYR A 63 7.05 3.45 -12.25
N ASP A 64 6.74 3.17 -13.53
CA ASP A 64 7.05 4.03 -14.69
C ASP A 64 5.80 4.80 -15.18
N TRP A 65 5.06 5.38 -14.27
CA TRP A 65 3.80 6.00 -14.63
C TRP A 65 3.93 7.14 -15.65
N ARG A 66 3.32 6.98 -16.82
CA ARG A 66 3.40 7.92 -17.95
C ARG A 66 2.64 9.25 -17.75
N THR A 67 1.86 9.40 -16.70
CA THR A 67 1.00 10.57 -16.46
C THR A 67 1.40 11.42 -15.26
N GLY A 68 2.65 11.35 -14.80
CA GLY A 68 3.24 12.37 -13.97
C GLY A 68 3.38 12.10 -12.47
N THR A 69 2.88 10.95 -11.93
CA THR A 69 3.16 10.62 -10.52
C THR A 69 3.68 9.19 -10.44
N THR A 70 4.96 9.03 -10.20
CA THR A 70 5.62 7.72 -10.10
C THR A 70 5.58 7.20 -8.67
N PHE A 71 5.71 5.88 -8.49
CA PHE A 71 5.89 5.29 -7.17
C PHE A 71 7.03 5.95 -6.36
N PRO A 72 8.23 6.22 -6.93
CA PRO A 72 9.28 6.95 -6.22
C PRO A 72 8.86 8.34 -5.74
N GLU A 73 8.01 9.06 -6.46
CA GLU A 73 7.52 10.37 -6.03
C GLU A 73 6.56 10.27 -4.86
N VAL A 74 5.56 9.38 -4.95
CA VAL A 74 4.59 9.15 -3.86
C VAL A 74 5.30 8.75 -2.57
N VAL A 75 6.25 7.84 -2.67
CA VAL A 75 7.08 7.40 -1.54
C VAL A 75 7.96 8.55 -1.01
N GLY A 76 8.37 9.48 -1.88
CA GLY A 76 9.12 10.68 -1.51
C GLY A 76 8.35 11.63 -0.59
N TYR A 77 7.03 11.72 -0.74
CA TYR A 77 6.18 12.58 0.09
C TYR A 77 5.80 11.98 1.45
N ALA A 78 5.91 10.67 1.60
CA ALA A 78 5.58 10.02 2.87
C ALA A 78 6.60 10.40 3.95
N LYS A 79 6.17 11.16 4.94
CA LYS A 79 6.98 11.54 6.09
C LYS A 79 6.95 10.41 7.12
N SER A 80 8.13 9.95 7.52
CA SER A 80 8.25 8.97 8.59
C SER A 80 8.24 9.69 9.93
N GLU A 81 7.32 9.30 10.78
CA GLU A 81 7.29 9.68 12.20
C GLU A 81 7.37 8.42 13.07
N ASN A 82 7.79 8.57 14.31
CA ASN A 82 7.77 7.46 15.26
C ASN A 82 6.36 6.87 15.33
N SER A 83 6.25 5.55 15.28
CA SER A 83 4.99 4.80 15.29
C SER A 83 4.23 4.73 13.93
N THR A 84 4.79 5.24 12.83
CA THR A 84 4.19 5.07 11.51
C THR A 84 4.51 3.69 10.95
N SER A 85 3.52 3.03 10.38
CA SER A 85 3.70 1.83 9.56
C SER A 85 3.37 2.16 8.11
N PHE A 86 4.30 1.93 7.21
CA PHE A 86 4.08 2.05 5.77
C PHE A 86 3.73 0.69 5.19
N VAL A 87 2.67 0.64 4.41
CA VAL A 87 2.21 -0.58 3.73
C VAL A 87 2.16 -0.30 2.23
N ILE A 88 2.99 -0.99 1.48
CA ILE A 88 3.10 -0.84 0.03
C ILE A 88 2.31 -1.97 -0.65
N LEU A 89 1.34 -1.59 -1.50
CA LEU A 89 0.51 -2.49 -2.32
C LEU A 89 0.58 -2.04 -3.77
N MET A 90 1.63 -2.44 -4.47
CA MET A 90 1.94 -1.98 -5.82
C MET A 90 2.41 -3.14 -6.70
N GLY A 91 2.26 -2.97 -8.00
CA GLY A 91 2.92 -3.81 -8.98
C GLY A 91 2.01 -4.43 -10.04
N VAL A 92 0.69 -4.54 -9.82
CA VAL A 92 -0.19 -5.21 -10.78
C VAL A 92 -0.20 -4.55 -12.17
N ASN A 93 0.04 -3.24 -12.23
CA ASN A 93 0.04 -2.49 -13.49
C ASN A 93 1.34 -2.64 -14.30
N ASP A 94 2.42 -3.11 -13.69
CA ASP A 94 3.73 -3.18 -14.33
C ASP A 94 4.66 -4.23 -13.69
N LEU A 95 4.20 -5.47 -13.64
CA LEU A 95 4.91 -6.63 -13.05
C LEU A 95 6.34 -6.83 -13.59
N TYR A 96 6.62 -6.34 -14.80
CA TYR A 96 7.96 -6.39 -15.40
C TYR A 96 8.99 -5.51 -14.69
N ASN A 97 8.54 -4.52 -13.89
CA ASN A 97 9.40 -3.58 -13.16
C ASN A 97 9.90 -4.09 -11.81
N LYS A 98 9.81 -5.38 -11.52
CA LYS A 98 10.15 -5.99 -10.21
C LYS A 98 11.48 -5.52 -9.61
N ASP A 99 12.54 -5.44 -10.43
CA ASP A 99 13.88 -5.06 -9.95
C ASP A 99 13.94 -3.59 -9.55
N ASN A 100 13.22 -2.73 -10.27
CA ASN A 100 13.10 -1.31 -9.93
C ASN A 100 12.30 -1.12 -8.64
N TYR A 101 11.21 -1.87 -8.44
CA TYR A 101 10.45 -1.87 -7.18
C TYR A 101 11.33 -2.30 -6.02
N ILE A 102 12.06 -3.42 -6.13
CA ILE A 102 12.96 -3.92 -5.09
C ILE A 102 13.98 -2.83 -4.68
N LYS A 103 14.63 -2.23 -5.67
CA LYS A 103 15.63 -1.18 -5.43
C LYS A 103 15.03 0.05 -4.73
N ALA A 104 13.90 0.55 -5.21
CA ALA A 104 13.26 1.74 -4.65
C ALA A 104 12.74 1.49 -3.24
N ILE A 105 12.08 0.35 -3.01
CA ILE A 105 11.53 -0.02 -1.71
C ILE A 105 12.65 -0.20 -0.68
N ASN A 106 13.71 -0.93 -1.02
CA ASN A 106 14.84 -1.14 -0.11
C ASN A 106 15.52 0.18 0.30
N ASN A 107 15.75 1.08 -0.67
CA ASN A 107 16.35 2.38 -0.39
C ASN A 107 15.47 3.20 0.57
N LYS A 108 14.17 3.20 0.33
CA LYS A 108 13.24 3.99 1.14
C LYS A 108 12.97 3.35 2.49
N ALA A 109 12.89 2.03 2.56
CA ALA A 109 12.72 1.31 3.80
C ALA A 109 13.87 1.60 4.78
N LYS A 110 15.11 1.58 4.30
CA LYS A 110 16.28 1.95 5.10
C LYS A 110 16.17 3.37 5.69
N GLU A 111 15.70 4.34 4.89
CA GLU A 111 15.46 5.71 5.38
C GLU A 111 14.38 5.74 6.46
N TRP A 112 13.24 5.08 6.22
CA TRP A 112 12.10 5.11 7.13
C TRP A 112 12.37 4.38 8.44
N THR A 113 12.98 3.19 8.37
CA THR A 113 13.30 2.40 9.58
C THR A 113 14.35 3.09 10.44
N SER A 114 15.30 3.83 9.84
CA SER A 114 16.25 4.64 10.61
C SER A 114 15.59 5.75 11.44
N LYS A 115 14.37 6.16 11.08
CA LYS A 115 13.53 7.13 11.78
C LYS A 115 12.49 6.47 12.69
N GLY A 116 12.54 5.16 12.88
CA GLY A 116 11.67 4.40 13.77
C GLY A 116 10.35 3.92 13.16
N ALA A 117 10.14 4.10 11.86
CA ALA A 117 8.97 3.54 11.16
C ALA A 117 9.12 2.03 10.90
N GLN A 118 8.01 1.38 10.65
CA GLN A 118 7.96 0.01 10.14
C GLN A 118 7.52 0.00 8.68
N VAL A 119 8.06 -0.90 7.88
CA VAL A 119 7.75 -1.00 6.46
C VAL A 119 7.26 -2.39 6.13
N PHE A 120 6.14 -2.46 5.44
CA PHE A 120 5.51 -3.69 4.99
C PHE A 120 5.32 -3.63 3.47
N PHE A 121 5.50 -4.75 2.82
CA PHE A 121 5.10 -4.96 1.44
C PHE A 121 4.07 -6.08 1.39
N ALA A 122 2.85 -5.75 0.94
CA ALA A 122 1.83 -6.75 0.67
C ALA A 122 1.98 -7.25 -0.77
N SER A 123 2.08 -8.58 -0.93
CA SER A 123 2.20 -9.17 -2.25
C SER A 123 1.01 -8.81 -3.15
N VAL A 124 1.24 -8.69 -4.44
CA VAL A 124 0.17 -8.49 -5.42
C VAL A 124 -0.80 -9.66 -5.33
N GLY A 125 -2.06 -9.37 -5.05
CA GLY A 125 -3.11 -10.37 -4.94
C GLY A 125 -3.51 -10.94 -6.31
N PRO A 126 -4.20 -12.09 -6.35
CA PRO A 126 -4.61 -12.76 -7.58
C PRO A 126 -5.59 -11.92 -8.42
N VAL A 127 -5.72 -12.28 -9.68
CA VAL A 127 -6.69 -11.73 -10.66
C VAL A 127 -7.65 -12.82 -11.10
N ASP A 128 -8.76 -12.41 -11.72
CA ASP A 128 -9.75 -13.31 -12.30
C ASP A 128 -10.05 -12.90 -13.75
N ASN A 129 -9.36 -13.56 -14.68
CA ASN A 129 -9.45 -13.28 -16.13
C ASN A 129 -9.06 -11.85 -16.56
N ASP A 130 -8.05 -11.27 -15.91
CA ASP A 130 -7.48 -10.00 -16.38
C ASP A 130 -6.65 -10.21 -17.65
N PRO A 131 -6.80 -9.36 -18.69
CA PRO A 131 -6.08 -9.55 -19.95
C PRO A 131 -4.61 -9.13 -19.89
N TYR A 132 -4.19 -8.39 -18.86
CA TYR A 132 -2.86 -7.78 -18.76
C TYR A 132 -1.98 -8.39 -17.65
N ALA A 133 -2.59 -9.09 -16.71
CA ALA A 133 -1.89 -9.73 -15.61
C ALA A 133 -2.36 -11.19 -15.47
N THR A 134 -1.43 -12.13 -15.46
CA THR A 134 -1.72 -13.54 -15.19
C THR A 134 -1.29 -13.94 -13.78
N ASP A 135 -1.90 -14.98 -13.23
CA ASP A 135 -1.44 -15.57 -11.95
C ASP A 135 0.04 -15.97 -11.99
N SER A 136 0.53 -16.42 -13.16
CA SER A 136 1.94 -16.77 -13.36
C SER A 136 2.86 -15.54 -13.21
N ASP A 137 2.50 -14.43 -13.85
CA ASP A 137 3.29 -13.19 -13.78
C ASP A 137 3.27 -12.61 -12.37
N ILE A 138 2.11 -12.64 -11.72
CA ILE A 138 1.93 -12.19 -10.34
C ILE A 138 2.78 -13.02 -9.38
N THR A 139 2.75 -14.35 -9.50
CA THR A 139 3.54 -15.22 -8.62
C THR A 139 5.04 -15.05 -8.86
N ALA A 140 5.47 -14.86 -10.09
CA ALA A 140 6.87 -14.57 -10.42
C ALA A 140 7.32 -13.22 -9.82
N PHE A 141 6.50 -12.17 -9.95
CA PHE A 141 6.73 -10.87 -9.34
C PHE A 141 6.81 -10.97 -7.82
N ASN A 142 5.82 -11.58 -7.18
CA ASN A 142 5.76 -11.74 -5.73
C ASN A 142 6.96 -12.52 -5.19
N SER A 143 7.38 -13.58 -5.89
CA SER A 143 8.57 -14.35 -5.53
C SER A 143 9.85 -13.50 -5.61
N ALA A 144 9.99 -12.69 -6.65
CA ALA A 144 11.13 -11.80 -6.79
C ALA A 144 11.16 -10.75 -5.66
N LEU A 145 10.02 -10.13 -5.32
CA LEU A 145 9.92 -9.17 -4.22
C LEU A 145 10.24 -9.85 -2.87
N LYS A 146 9.66 -11.02 -2.60
CA LYS A 146 9.91 -11.76 -1.36
C LYS A 146 11.40 -12.07 -1.15
N ASN A 147 12.12 -12.39 -2.22
CA ASN A 147 13.55 -12.73 -2.16
C ASN A 147 14.47 -11.51 -2.23
N GLY A 148 14.04 -10.41 -2.85
CA GLY A 148 14.87 -9.23 -3.12
C GLY A 148 14.70 -8.10 -2.11
N LEU A 149 13.61 -8.09 -1.34
CA LEU A 149 13.41 -7.08 -0.30
C LEU A 149 14.36 -7.30 0.87
N SER A 150 14.89 -6.21 1.42
CA SER A 150 15.79 -6.23 2.58
C SER A 150 15.05 -6.61 3.87
N SER A 151 15.81 -6.93 4.91
CA SER A 151 15.27 -7.19 6.26
C SER A 151 14.56 -5.99 6.90
N ASP A 152 14.69 -4.78 6.32
CA ASP A 152 13.95 -3.59 6.74
C ASP A 152 12.48 -3.64 6.33
N VAL A 153 12.09 -4.58 5.47
CA VAL A 153 10.72 -4.74 4.95
C VAL A 153 10.13 -6.07 5.39
N THR A 154 8.99 -6.02 6.04
CA THR A 154 8.20 -7.22 6.33
C THR A 154 7.31 -7.55 5.14
N PHE A 155 7.49 -8.74 4.56
CA PHE A 155 6.64 -9.22 3.46
C PHE A 155 5.36 -9.83 4.02
N ILE A 156 4.20 -9.36 3.53
CA ILE A 156 2.88 -9.91 3.84
C ILE A 156 2.36 -10.67 2.62
N ASP A 157 2.09 -11.96 2.76
CA ASP A 157 1.63 -12.82 1.67
C ASP A 157 0.11 -12.70 1.46
N LEU A 158 -0.32 -11.56 0.93
CA LEU A 158 -1.72 -11.28 0.60
C LEU A 158 -2.23 -12.22 -0.51
N TYR A 159 -1.36 -12.62 -1.45
CA TYR A 159 -1.73 -13.56 -2.51
C TYR A 159 -2.17 -14.89 -1.93
N ALA A 160 -1.37 -15.48 -1.05
CA ALA A 160 -1.70 -16.75 -0.40
C ALA A 160 -2.98 -16.65 0.47
N GLU A 161 -3.16 -15.55 1.19
CA GLU A 161 -4.36 -15.28 1.97
C GLU A 161 -5.62 -15.32 1.09
N LEU A 162 -5.61 -14.61 -0.03
CA LEU A 162 -6.76 -14.54 -0.94
C LEU A 162 -7.02 -15.86 -1.66
N LYS A 163 -5.99 -16.59 -2.06
CA LYS A 163 -6.15 -17.92 -2.68
C LYS A 163 -6.71 -18.94 -1.70
N SER A 164 -6.35 -18.86 -0.42
CA SER A 164 -6.80 -19.80 0.61
C SER A 164 -8.23 -19.52 1.09
N ASN A 165 -8.59 -18.24 1.25
CA ASN A 165 -9.87 -17.83 1.84
C ASN A 165 -10.89 -17.35 0.79
N GLY A 166 -10.53 -17.42 -0.49
CA GLY A 166 -11.34 -16.96 -1.62
C GLY A 166 -11.33 -15.44 -1.77
N TYR A 167 -11.69 -14.98 -2.96
CA TYR A 167 -11.86 -13.56 -3.30
C TYR A 167 -12.87 -13.43 -4.42
N LYS A 168 -13.38 -12.22 -4.63
CA LYS A 168 -14.21 -11.87 -5.78
C LYS A 168 -13.74 -10.57 -6.37
N THR A 169 -13.73 -10.50 -7.68
CA THR A 169 -13.44 -9.29 -8.44
C THR A 169 -14.72 -8.72 -9.05
N ALA A 170 -14.73 -7.42 -9.33
CA ALA A 170 -15.81 -6.74 -10.01
C ALA A 170 -15.64 -6.80 -11.54
N ASP A 171 -14.39 -6.81 -12.01
CA ASP A 171 -14.03 -6.71 -13.43
C ASP A 171 -12.85 -7.63 -13.84
N GLY A 172 -12.48 -8.55 -12.99
CA GLY A 172 -11.33 -9.45 -13.19
C GLY A 172 -10.04 -8.95 -12.51
N LEU A 173 -9.92 -7.64 -12.28
CA LEU A 173 -8.75 -6.99 -11.67
C LEU A 173 -9.06 -6.41 -10.29
N HIS A 174 -10.06 -5.56 -10.18
CA HIS A 174 -10.44 -4.88 -8.94
C HIS A 174 -11.33 -5.76 -8.07
N TYR A 175 -11.07 -5.76 -6.78
CA TYR A 175 -11.85 -6.57 -5.84
C TYR A 175 -13.21 -5.94 -5.57
N THR A 176 -14.16 -6.79 -5.16
CA THR A 176 -15.44 -6.31 -4.66
C THR A 176 -15.29 -5.66 -3.29
N THR A 177 -16.20 -4.76 -2.94
CA THR A 177 -16.26 -4.08 -1.63
C THR A 177 -16.11 -5.04 -0.44
N GLU A 178 -16.69 -6.24 -0.53
CA GLU A 178 -16.61 -7.26 0.52
C GLU A 178 -15.19 -7.84 0.62
N THR A 179 -14.56 -8.11 -0.51
CA THR A 179 -13.18 -8.60 -0.54
C THR A 179 -12.23 -7.52 -0.03
N ASP A 180 -12.40 -6.26 -0.44
CA ASP A 180 -11.58 -5.12 0.03
C ASP A 180 -11.67 -4.93 1.55
N LYS A 181 -12.86 -5.04 2.15
CA LYS A 181 -13.03 -5.02 3.62
C LYS A 181 -12.22 -6.10 4.32
N ARG A 182 -12.21 -7.31 3.74
CA ARG A 182 -11.42 -8.43 4.30
C ARG A 182 -9.92 -8.21 4.14
N ILE A 183 -9.49 -7.70 2.99
CA ILE A 183 -8.08 -7.35 2.75
C ILE A 183 -7.62 -6.30 3.76
N LEU A 184 -8.36 -5.22 3.91
CA LEU A 184 -8.00 -4.15 4.84
C LEU A 184 -7.87 -4.67 6.27
N LYS A 185 -8.86 -5.45 6.73
CA LYS A 185 -8.82 -6.08 8.06
C LYS A 185 -7.60 -6.99 8.23
N PHE A 186 -7.32 -7.86 7.25
CA PHE A 186 -6.17 -8.75 7.27
C PHE A 186 -4.86 -7.98 7.39
N LEU A 187 -4.66 -6.93 6.56
CA LEU A 187 -3.47 -6.11 6.60
C LEU A 187 -3.30 -5.40 7.95
N GLU A 188 -4.36 -4.83 8.51
CA GLU A 188 -4.32 -4.20 9.84
C GLU A 188 -3.92 -5.19 10.95
N GLU A 189 -4.40 -6.43 10.89
CA GLU A 189 -4.04 -7.49 11.83
C GLU A 189 -2.55 -7.89 11.70
N GLN A 190 -2.04 -8.04 10.48
CA GLN A 190 -0.62 -8.33 10.24
C GLN A 190 0.29 -7.21 10.75
N ILE A 191 -0.07 -5.95 10.53
CA ILE A 191 0.68 -4.78 10.99
C ILE A 191 0.69 -4.72 12.53
N LYS A 192 -0.44 -4.94 13.19
CA LYS A 192 -0.54 -4.98 14.65
C LYS A 192 0.35 -6.09 15.25
N SER A 193 0.36 -7.27 14.63
CA SER A 193 1.20 -8.40 15.03
C SER A 193 2.69 -8.06 14.88
N GLY A 194 3.10 -7.49 13.73
CA GLY A 194 4.47 -7.05 13.50
C GLY A 194 4.95 -5.99 14.51
N ARG A 195 4.09 -5.03 14.87
CA ARG A 195 4.41 -4.02 15.89
C ARG A 195 4.69 -4.64 17.26
N ASN A 196 3.92 -5.63 17.67
CA ASN A 196 4.08 -6.29 18.95
C ASN A 196 5.42 -7.04 19.04
N GLN A 197 5.84 -7.69 17.98
CA GLN A 197 7.15 -8.35 17.91
C GLN A 197 8.30 -7.34 18.01
N TYR A 198 8.21 -6.20 17.32
CA TYR A 198 9.23 -5.15 17.34
C TYR A 198 9.40 -4.52 18.73
N THR A 199 8.29 -4.31 19.43
CA THR A 199 8.29 -3.77 20.80
C THR A 199 8.92 -4.75 21.77
N TYR A 200 8.65 -6.05 21.65
CA TYR A 200 9.22 -7.08 22.49
C TYR A 200 10.75 -7.17 22.34
N PHE A 201 11.26 -7.14 21.11
CA PHE A 201 12.71 -7.17 20.86
C PHE A 201 13.45 -5.93 21.40
N LYS A 202 12.86 -4.75 21.33
CA LYS A 202 13.46 -3.52 21.93
C LYS A 202 13.57 -3.60 23.45
N PHE A 203 12.62 -4.22 24.14
CA PHE A 203 12.62 -4.35 25.59
C PHE A 203 13.56 -5.45 26.11
N VAL A 204 13.89 -6.44 25.31
CA VAL A 204 14.72 -7.58 25.72
C VAL A 204 16.23 -7.31 25.53
N TRP A 205 16.59 -6.33 24.71
CA TRP A 205 17.98 -6.01 24.35
C TRP A 205 18.40 -4.56 24.69
N SER A 206 17.61 -3.82 25.42
CA SER A 206 17.96 -2.53 26.02
C SER A 206 18.25 -2.66 27.50
#